data_ec6e24d5685f1794d15bca8842aed4eb
#
_entry.id   ec6e24d5685f1794d15bca8842aed4eb
#
_cell.length_a   1.000
_cell.length_b   1.000
_cell.length_c   1.000
_cell.angle_alpha   90.00
_cell.angle_beta   90.00
_cell.angle_gamma   90.00
#
_symmetry.space_group_name_H-M   'P 1'
#
loop_
_entity.id
_entity.type
_entity.pdbx_description
1 polymer ?
#
loop_
_entity_poly.entity_id
_entity_poly.type
_entity_poly.pdbx_seq_one_letter_code
_entity_poly.pdbx_strand_id
1 'polypeptide(L)'
;MAFKKDNKVKSNFSKITIGLASPEEILENSFGEVTKPETINYRTYKPERDGLFCERIFGPTKDYECACGKYKRIRYKGIVCDRCGVEVTEKKVRRERAGHIELVVPVAHIWYFRSLPNKIGYLLGMPTKKLDAVIYYEKYVVIQPGVVEGMKNADSEEDLNGSHKFDLLSEDEYLDILDNKLPEGNDRLDDSDPKKFIAKMGAEAVYDLLSSIDLDRLAGELRDRATTDSSQQRK
;
A
#
# COMPACT_ATOMS: atom_id res chain seq x y z
N MET A 1 -49.90 -13.01 14.98
CA MET A 1 -48.51 -13.24 15.42
C MET A 1 -47.76 -11.92 15.33
N ALA A 2 -47.44 -11.31 16.46
CA ALA A 2 -46.70 -10.03 16.49
C ALA A 2 -45.23 -10.26 16.18
N PHE A 3 -44.73 -9.61 15.14
CA PHE A 3 -43.31 -9.56 14.86
C PHE A 3 -42.60 -8.86 16.02
N LYS A 4 -41.74 -9.58 16.75
CA LYS A 4 -40.82 -8.97 17.68
C LYS A 4 -39.89 -8.07 16.85
N LYS A 5 -40.02 -6.74 17.02
CA LYS A 5 -39.00 -5.79 16.60
C LYS A 5 -37.71 -6.14 17.36
N ASP A 6 -36.67 -6.55 16.64
CA ASP A 6 -35.34 -6.65 17.18
C ASP A 6 -35.00 -5.30 17.83
N ASN A 7 -34.91 -5.29 19.14
CA ASN A 7 -34.37 -4.16 19.89
C ASN A 7 -32.90 -4.02 19.48
N LYS A 8 -32.63 -3.15 18.49
CA LYS A 8 -31.28 -2.68 18.24
C LYS A 8 -30.79 -2.07 19.55
N VAL A 9 -29.88 -2.75 20.19
CA VAL A 9 -29.15 -2.23 21.36
C VAL A 9 -28.54 -0.90 20.88
N LYS A 10 -29.07 0.21 21.39
CA LYS A 10 -28.47 1.52 21.16
C LYS A 10 -27.14 1.53 21.91
N SER A 11 -26.04 1.35 21.20
CA SER A 11 -24.72 1.55 21.77
C SER A 11 -24.55 3.04 22.06
N ASN A 12 -24.44 3.38 23.34
CA ASN A 12 -24.10 4.74 23.75
C ASN A 12 -22.61 4.96 23.49
N PHE A 13 -22.28 5.77 22.49
CA PHE A 13 -20.91 6.21 22.24
C PHE A 13 -20.86 7.74 22.31
N SER A 14 -19.75 8.26 22.81
CA SER A 14 -19.50 9.70 22.93
C SER A 14 -18.73 10.27 21.72
N LYS A 15 -18.07 9.39 20.96
CA LYS A 15 -17.19 9.79 19.88
C LYS A 15 -17.17 8.74 18.76
N ILE A 16 -17.14 9.20 17.52
CA ILE A 16 -16.85 8.39 16.34
C ILE A 16 -15.52 8.88 15.78
N THR A 17 -14.59 7.96 15.52
CA THR A 17 -13.31 8.27 14.87
C THR A 17 -13.22 7.52 13.56
N ILE A 18 -12.85 8.23 12.49
CA ILE A 18 -12.61 7.65 11.18
C ILE A 18 -11.11 7.68 10.96
N GLY A 19 -10.53 6.54 10.65
CA GLY A 19 -9.11 6.37 10.36
C GLY A 19 -8.90 5.43 9.18
N LEU A 20 -7.64 5.27 8.80
CA LEU A 20 -7.24 4.24 7.84
C LEU A 20 -7.11 2.91 8.57
N ALA A 21 -7.66 1.85 7.99
CA ALA A 21 -7.42 0.49 8.46
C ALA A 21 -5.99 0.06 8.08
N SER A 22 -5.32 -0.60 9.00
CA SER A 22 -4.03 -1.24 8.68
C SER A 22 -4.25 -2.50 7.84
N PRO A 23 -3.21 -3.00 7.13
CA PRO A 23 -3.30 -4.27 6.42
C PRO A 23 -3.74 -5.42 7.33
N GLU A 24 -3.28 -5.46 8.57
CA GLU A 24 -3.62 -6.47 9.57
C GLU A 24 -5.11 -6.40 9.92
N GLU A 25 -5.66 -5.22 10.16
CA GLU A 25 -7.10 -5.03 10.41
C GLU A 25 -7.96 -5.46 9.22
N ILE A 26 -7.48 -5.22 7.98
CA ILE A 26 -8.17 -5.68 6.76
C ILE A 26 -8.19 -7.20 6.71
N LEU A 27 -7.07 -7.86 7.00
CA LEU A 27 -6.97 -9.31 7.03
C LEU A 27 -7.85 -9.94 8.11
N GLU A 28 -7.87 -9.39 9.32
CA GLU A 28 -8.70 -9.87 10.43
C GLU A 28 -10.20 -9.80 10.10
N ASN A 29 -10.63 -8.75 9.40
CA ASN A 29 -12.03 -8.56 9.01
C ASN A 29 -12.41 -9.23 7.69
N SER A 30 -11.47 -9.87 7.01
CA SER A 30 -11.68 -10.49 5.70
C SER A 30 -12.19 -11.92 5.81
N PHE A 31 -13.16 -12.26 4.97
CA PHE A 31 -13.68 -13.63 4.82
C PHE A 31 -12.90 -14.47 3.80
N GLY A 32 -11.92 -13.90 3.13
CA GLY A 32 -11.05 -14.61 2.20
C GLY A 32 -10.43 -13.70 1.14
N GLU A 33 -9.45 -14.25 0.47
CA GLU A 33 -8.71 -13.61 -0.60
C GLU A 33 -9.42 -13.76 -1.95
N VAL A 34 -9.49 -12.66 -2.70
CA VAL A 34 -9.95 -12.64 -4.09
C VAL A 34 -8.74 -12.77 -4.99
N THR A 35 -8.58 -13.94 -5.61
CA THR A 35 -7.42 -14.27 -6.45
C THR A 35 -7.66 -14.11 -7.95
N LYS A 36 -8.93 -13.92 -8.36
CA LYS A 36 -9.34 -13.82 -9.77
C LYS A 36 -10.10 -12.53 -10.04
N PRO A 37 -9.86 -11.89 -11.19
CA PRO A 37 -10.55 -10.66 -11.57
C PRO A 37 -12.00 -10.90 -12.06
N GLU A 38 -12.36 -12.16 -12.33
CA GLU A 38 -13.69 -12.50 -12.85
C GLU A 38 -14.78 -12.22 -11.83
N THR A 39 -15.93 -11.77 -12.34
CA THR A 39 -17.12 -11.49 -11.53
C THR A 39 -18.12 -12.64 -11.59
N ILE A 40 -18.65 -12.90 -12.77
CA ILE A 40 -19.63 -13.94 -13.05
C ILE A 40 -19.23 -14.75 -14.28
N ASN A 41 -19.67 -16.01 -14.30
CA ASN A 41 -19.59 -16.81 -15.49
C ASN A 41 -20.69 -16.35 -16.49
N TYR A 42 -20.27 -15.89 -17.67
CA TYR A 42 -21.19 -15.34 -18.69
C TYR A 42 -22.19 -16.37 -19.23
N ARG A 43 -21.90 -17.67 -19.12
CA ARG A 43 -22.78 -18.77 -19.58
C ARG A 43 -23.83 -19.14 -18.54
N THR A 44 -23.44 -19.19 -17.27
CA THR A 44 -24.31 -19.65 -16.18
C THR A 44 -24.88 -18.52 -15.33
N TYR A 45 -24.37 -17.31 -15.51
CA TYR A 45 -24.67 -16.09 -14.70
C TYR A 45 -24.45 -16.29 -13.20
N LYS A 46 -23.65 -17.29 -12.82
CA LYS A 46 -23.27 -17.53 -11.42
C LYS A 46 -21.94 -16.87 -11.10
N PRO A 47 -21.73 -16.39 -9.84
CA PRO A 47 -20.45 -15.88 -9.40
C PRO A 47 -19.32 -16.91 -9.61
N GLU A 48 -18.21 -16.44 -10.17
CA GLU A 48 -17.02 -17.27 -10.31
C GLU A 48 -16.37 -17.52 -8.95
N ARG A 49 -15.80 -18.72 -8.82
CA ARG A 49 -15.09 -19.10 -7.61
C ARG A 49 -13.80 -18.29 -7.48
N ASP A 50 -13.54 -17.79 -6.28
CA ASP A 50 -12.38 -16.97 -5.91
C ASP A 50 -12.29 -15.64 -6.69
N GLY A 51 -13.38 -15.26 -7.36
CA GLY A 51 -13.56 -13.99 -8.04
C GLY A 51 -14.18 -12.90 -7.16
N LEU A 52 -14.38 -11.73 -7.76
CA LEU A 52 -14.90 -10.52 -7.07
C LEU A 52 -16.31 -10.68 -6.46
N PHE A 53 -17.08 -11.70 -6.90
CA PHE A 53 -18.41 -11.99 -6.36
C PHE A 53 -18.52 -13.39 -5.76
N CYS A 54 -17.40 -14.01 -5.42
CA CYS A 54 -17.34 -15.38 -4.90
C CYS A 54 -18.31 -15.60 -3.74
N GLU A 55 -19.16 -16.65 -3.86
CA GLU A 55 -20.12 -17.00 -2.81
C GLU A 55 -19.45 -17.58 -1.56
N ARG A 56 -18.26 -18.18 -1.70
CA ARG A 56 -17.47 -18.71 -0.57
C ARG A 56 -16.97 -17.57 0.33
N ILE A 57 -16.53 -16.46 -0.25
CA ILE A 57 -15.98 -15.32 0.46
C ILE A 57 -17.12 -14.43 0.99
N PHE A 58 -18.02 -14.02 0.10
CA PHE A 58 -19.03 -13.00 0.43
C PHE A 58 -20.36 -13.58 0.90
N GLY A 59 -20.61 -14.87 0.71
CA GLY A 59 -21.86 -15.52 1.05
C GLY A 59 -22.73 -15.86 -0.16
N PRO A 60 -23.85 -16.58 0.07
CA PRO A 60 -24.72 -17.09 -0.97
C PRO A 60 -25.48 -15.97 -1.70
N THR A 61 -25.85 -16.22 -2.96
CA THR A 61 -26.69 -15.30 -3.75
C THR A 61 -28.17 -15.46 -3.46
N LYS A 62 -28.57 -16.63 -2.93
CA LYS A 62 -29.95 -16.94 -2.52
C LYS A 62 -30.01 -17.27 -1.04
N ASP A 63 -31.11 -16.86 -0.39
CA ASP A 63 -31.28 -17.11 1.03
C ASP A 63 -31.30 -18.63 1.32
N TYR A 64 -30.43 -19.06 2.24
CA TYR A 64 -30.34 -20.44 2.73
C TYR A 64 -30.12 -21.48 1.64
N GLU A 65 -29.39 -21.13 0.59
CA GLU A 65 -29.02 -22.07 -0.49
C GLU A 65 -27.53 -21.94 -0.79
N CYS A 66 -26.81 -23.05 -0.80
CA CYS A 66 -25.41 -23.04 -1.21
C CYS A 66 -25.25 -23.02 -2.75
N ALA A 67 -24.08 -22.62 -3.26
CA ALA A 67 -23.83 -22.46 -4.69
C ALA A 67 -24.09 -23.72 -5.54
N CYS A 68 -23.75 -24.90 -5.01
CA CYS A 68 -23.99 -26.18 -5.70
C CYS A 68 -25.40 -26.73 -5.53
N GLY A 69 -26.24 -26.13 -4.68
CA GLY A 69 -27.62 -26.57 -4.43
C GLY A 69 -27.78 -27.82 -3.56
N LYS A 70 -26.69 -28.36 -2.97
CA LYS A 70 -26.75 -29.52 -2.06
C LYS A 70 -27.57 -29.20 -0.82
N TYR A 71 -27.32 -28.06 -0.20
CA TYR A 71 -28.05 -27.61 0.99
C TYR A 71 -29.00 -26.48 0.60
N LYS A 72 -30.28 -26.66 0.88
CA LYS A 72 -31.35 -25.70 0.64
C LYS A 72 -32.26 -25.63 1.85
N ARG A 73 -32.80 -24.46 2.12
CA ARG A 73 -33.72 -24.13 3.22
C ARG A 73 -33.05 -23.84 4.55
N ILE A 74 -33.80 -23.11 5.37
CA ILE A 74 -33.37 -22.54 6.67
C ILE A 74 -32.88 -23.59 7.68
N ARG A 75 -33.31 -24.85 7.58
CA ARG A 75 -32.87 -25.92 8.49
C ARG A 75 -31.37 -26.19 8.46
N TYR A 76 -30.69 -25.77 7.38
CA TYR A 76 -29.24 -25.93 7.21
C TYR A 76 -28.48 -24.64 7.51
N LYS A 77 -29.12 -23.65 8.13
CA LYS A 77 -28.48 -22.37 8.49
C LYS A 77 -27.17 -22.59 9.26
N GLY A 78 -26.12 -21.89 8.85
CA GLY A 78 -24.79 -21.94 9.48
C GLY A 78 -23.91 -23.11 9.05
N ILE A 79 -24.40 -24.02 8.23
CA ILE A 79 -23.60 -25.11 7.71
C ILE A 79 -22.76 -24.61 6.54
N VAL A 80 -21.46 -24.91 6.56
CA VAL A 80 -20.58 -24.70 5.41
C VAL A 80 -20.66 -25.93 4.53
N CYS A 81 -21.00 -25.77 3.25
CA CYS A 81 -21.13 -26.86 2.33
C CYS A 81 -19.78 -27.51 2.05
N ASP A 82 -19.68 -28.81 2.31
CA ASP A 82 -18.50 -29.64 2.05
C ASP A 82 -18.10 -29.71 0.57
N ARG A 83 -19.04 -29.50 -0.35
CA ARG A 83 -18.81 -29.56 -1.80
C ARG A 83 -18.37 -28.24 -2.41
N CYS A 84 -19.01 -27.12 -2.05
CA CYS A 84 -18.74 -25.81 -2.65
C CYS A 84 -18.13 -24.79 -1.68
N GLY A 85 -18.04 -25.11 -0.39
CA GLY A 85 -17.46 -24.24 0.63
C GLY A 85 -18.30 -23.02 0.99
N VAL A 86 -19.53 -22.91 0.48
CA VAL A 86 -20.41 -21.79 0.75
C VAL A 86 -21.20 -22.02 2.03
N GLU A 87 -21.22 -21.06 2.91
CA GLU A 87 -22.03 -21.06 4.13
C GLU A 87 -23.50 -20.85 3.78
N VAL A 88 -24.39 -21.65 4.37
CA VAL A 88 -25.84 -21.55 4.18
C VAL A 88 -26.40 -20.49 5.12
N THR A 89 -26.54 -19.27 4.61
CA THR A 89 -27.04 -18.11 5.37
C THR A 89 -27.90 -17.21 4.48
N GLU A 90 -28.29 -16.07 5.01
CA GLU A 90 -29.05 -15.07 4.24
C GLU A 90 -28.14 -14.37 3.22
N LYS A 91 -28.67 -14.06 2.03
CA LYS A 91 -27.95 -13.29 1.01
C LYS A 91 -27.53 -11.89 1.47
N LYS A 92 -28.19 -11.36 2.50
CA LYS A 92 -27.87 -10.03 3.07
C LYS A 92 -26.42 -9.92 3.54
N VAL A 93 -25.82 -11.02 4.00
CA VAL A 93 -24.43 -11.04 4.47
C VAL A 93 -23.43 -10.62 3.39
N ARG A 94 -23.79 -10.71 2.10
CA ARG A 94 -22.95 -10.22 1.00
C ARG A 94 -22.71 -8.70 1.03
N ARG A 95 -23.52 -7.95 1.74
CA ARG A 95 -23.35 -6.50 1.96
C ARG A 95 -22.55 -6.18 3.24
N GLU A 96 -22.31 -7.18 4.06
CA GLU A 96 -21.66 -7.02 5.37
C GLU A 96 -20.24 -7.61 5.36
N ARG A 97 -20.01 -8.67 4.56
CA ARG A 97 -18.73 -9.37 4.48
C ARG A 97 -17.77 -8.64 3.55
N ALA A 98 -16.53 -8.48 4.01
CA ALA A 98 -15.41 -7.99 3.21
C ALA A 98 -14.50 -9.14 2.80
N GLY A 99 -13.88 -9.03 1.65
CA GLY A 99 -12.73 -9.83 1.22
C GLY A 99 -11.54 -8.93 1.04
N HIS A 100 -10.38 -9.49 0.76
CA HIS A 100 -9.17 -8.74 0.47
C HIS A 100 -8.52 -9.20 -0.83
N ILE A 101 -7.69 -8.33 -1.36
CA ILE A 101 -6.80 -8.62 -2.49
C ILE A 101 -5.38 -8.37 -2.00
N GLU A 102 -4.53 -9.40 -2.04
CA GLU A 102 -3.13 -9.24 -1.72
C GLU A 102 -2.39 -8.62 -2.92
N LEU A 103 -1.69 -7.52 -2.68
CA LEU A 103 -0.93 -6.84 -3.71
C LEU A 103 0.48 -7.42 -3.78
N VAL A 104 0.99 -7.64 -4.99
CA VAL A 104 2.34 -8.16 -5.22
C VAL A 104 3.40 -7.18 -4.76
N VAL A 105 3.13 -5.88 -4.91
CA VAL A 105 4.03 -4.79 -4.51
C VAL A 105 3.24 -3.76 -3.68
N PRO A 106 3.89 -3.05 -2.75
CA PRO A 106 3.23 -1.99 -2.00
C PRO A 106 2.79 -0.85 -2.93
N VAL A 107 1.73 -0.16 -2.54
CA VAL A 107 1.16 0.97 -3.29
C VAL A 107 1.11 2.20 -2.38
N ALA A 108 1.52 3.36 -2.91
CA ALA A 108 1.44 4.61 -2.19
C ALA A 108 -0.02 5.06 -2.01
N HIS A 109 -0.40 5.38 -0.77
CA HIS A 109 -1.77 5.79 -0.47
C HIS A 109 -2.06 7.19 -1.01
N ILE A 110 -3.13 7.30 -1.80
CA ILE A 110 -3.51 8.51 -2.52
C ILE A 110 -3.71 9.75 -1.63
N TRP A 111 -4.16 9.57 -0.39
CA TRP A 111 -4.37 10.67 0.56
C TRP A 111 -3.09 11.38 0.98
N TYR A 112 -1.94 10.69 0.95
CA TYR A 112 -0.65 11.26 1.34
C TYR A 112 0.16 11.76 0.16
N PHE A 113 -0.19 11.31 -1.03
CA PHE A 113 0.55 11.54 -2.27
C PHE A 113 -0.15 12.53 -3.22
N ARG A 114 -1.51 12.44 -3.38
CA ARG A 114 -2.28 13.31 -4.28
C ARG A 114 -3.01 14.45 -3.58
N SER A 115 -3.08 14.46 -2.27
CA SER A 115 -3.69 15.57 -1.54
C SER A 115 -2.85 16.84 -1.64
N LEU A 116 -3.50 17.98 -1.52
CA LEU A 116 -2.82 19.28 -1.37
C LEU A 116 -2.95 19.74 0.09
N PRO A 117 -1.83 19.95 0.80
CA PRO A 117 -0.43 19.75 0.40
C PRO A 117 -0.02 18.26 0.29
N ASN A 118 0.91 17.96 -0.63
CA ASN A 118 1.46 16.61 -0.78
C ASN A 118 2.38 16.28 0.41
N LYS A 119 1.88 15.47 1.34
CA LYS A 119 2.58 15.16 2.59
C LYS A 119 3.90 14.40 2.37
N ILE A 120 3.90 13.41 1.47
CA ILE A 120 5.10 12.63 1.13
C ILE A 120 6.15 13.55 0.49
N GLY A 121 5.74 14.36 -0.48
CA GLY A 121 6.64 15.29 -1.16
C GLY A 121 7.27 16.31 -0.21
N TYR A 122 6.51 16.82 0.76
CA TYR A 122 7.05 17.75 1.77
C TYR A 122 8.04 17.08 2.72
N LEU A 123 7.76 15.86 3.19
CA LEU A 123 8.69 15.13 4.07
C LEU A 123 9.99 14.78 3.37
N LEU A 124 9.92 14.38 2.10
CA LEU A 124 11.09 14.01 1.30
C LEU A 124 11.79 15.22 0.66
N GLY A 125 11.18 16.43 0.70
CA GLY A 125 11.68 17.58 -0.03
C GLY A 125 11.63 17.41 -1.56
N MET A 126 10.78 16.50 -2.06
CA MET A 126 10.66 16.19 -3.47
C MET A 126 9.46 16.90 -4.11
N PRO A 127 9.64 17.56 -5.29
CA PRO A 127 8.52 18.08 -6.06
C PRO A 127 7.58 16.95 -6.50
N THR A 128 6.28 17.22 -6.55
CA THR A 128 5.25 16.25 -6.93
C THR A 128 5.56 15.56 -8.26
N LYS A 129 6.08 16.28 -9.25
CA LYS A 129 6.43 15.71 -10.57
C LYS A 129 7.53 14.65 -10.47
N LYS A 130 8.54 14.85 -9.62
CA LYS A 130 9.59 13.86 -9.39
C LYS A 130 9.04 12.64 -8.66
N LEU A 131 8.20 12.86 -7.65
CA LEU A 131 7.56 11.79 -6.90
C LEU A 131 6.62 10.95 -7.77
N ASP A 132 5.87 11.59 -8.68
CA ASP A 132 5.03 10.91 -9.66
C ASP A 132 5.85 9.95 -10.53
N ALA A 133 6.99 10.42 -11.08
CA ALA A 133 7.85 9.60 -11.92
C ALA A 133 8.37 8.34 -11.19
N VAL A 134 8.64 8.45 -9.88
CA VAL A 134 9.07 7.30 -9.08
C VAL A 134 7.90 6.35 -8.81
N ILE A 135 6.76 6.86 -8.33
CA ILE A 135 5.60 6.04 -7.93
C ILE A 135 4.99 5.30 -9.13
N TYR A 136 4.98 5.92 -10.31
CA TYR A 136 4.42 5.31 -11.53
C TYR A 136 5.45 4.53 -12.36
N TYR A 137 6.60 4.19 -11.78
CA TYR A 137 7.63 3.35 -12.42
C TYR A 137 8.20 3.93 -13.70
N GLU A 138 8.28 5.26 -13.81
CA GLU A 138 8.94 5.93 -14.94
C GLU A 138 10.45 6.09 -14.73
N LYS A 139 10.88 6.27 -13.45
CA LYS A 139 12.28 6.53 -13.10
C LYS A 139 12.65 5.86 -11.78
N TYR A 140 13.92 5.47 -11.69
CA TYR A 140 14.54 5.07 -10.44
C TYR A 140 14.88 6.29 -9.60
N VAL A 141 14.81 6.17 -8.28
CA VAL A 141 15.32 7.15 -7.33
C VAL A 141 16.49 6.56 -6.55
N VAL A 142 17.56 7.30 -6.44
CA VAL A 142 18.72 6.91 -5.65
C VAL A 142 18.39 7.05 -4.16
N ILE A 143 18.37 5.93 -3.46
CA ILE A 143 18.17 5.85 -2.00
C ILE A 143 19.51 6.01 -1.30
N GLN A 144 20.51 5.28 -1.79
CA GLN A 144 21.86 5.29 -1.29
C GLN A 144 22.83 5.37 -2.46
N PRO A 145 23.65 6.44 -2.55
CA PRO A 145 24.52 6.65 -3.70
C PRO A 145 25.71 5.68 -3.77
N GLY A 146 26.15 5.14 -2.62
CA GLY A 146 27.26 4.21 -2.59
C GLY A 146 28.58 4.76 -3.17
N VAL A 147 29.41 3.86 -3.65
CA VAL A 147 30.64 4.20 -4.39
C VAL A 147 30.40 3.90 -5.87
N VAL A 148 30.22 4.95 -6.67
CA VAL A 148 29.99 4.84 -8.12
C VAL A 148 31.06 5.66 -8.85
N GLU A 149 31.75 5.05 -9.82
CA GLU A 149 32.77 5.77 -10.61
C GLU A 149 32.13 6.91 -11.39
N GLY A 150 32.70 8.12 -11.23
CA GLY A 150 32.21 9.32 -11.92
C GLY A 150 31.04 10.04 -11.21
N MET A 151 30.47 9.48 -10.15
CA MET A 151 29.67 10.23 -9.21
C MET A 151 30.57 10.74 -8.07
N LYS A 152 30.45 12.02 -7.76
CA LYS A 152 31.22 12.59 -6.65
C LYS A 152 30.78 11.93 -5.35
N ASN A 153 31.70 11.28 -4.67
CA ASN A 153 31.42 10.65 -3.38
C ASN A 153 31.00 11.72 -2.36
N ALA A 154 30.05 11.39 -1.51
CA ALA A 154 29.54 12.25 -0.43
C ALA A 154 30.56 12.62 0.67
N ASP A 155 31.85 12.26 0.51
CA ASP A 155 32.92 12.52 1.48
C ASP A 155 33.55 13.92 1.34
N SER A 156 33.14 14.73 0.37
CA SER A 156 33.58 16.12 0.31
C SER A 156 32.55 17.00 1.05
N GLU A 157 32.99 17.69 2.09
CA GLU A 157 32.18 18.58 2.92
C GLU A 157 31.41 19.66 2.12
N GLU A 158 31.76 19.88 0.85
CA GLU A 158 31.08 20.81 -0.07
C GLU A 158 29.82 20.21 -0.71
N ASP A 159 29.63 18.89 -0.71
CA ASP A 159 28.49 18.19 -1.32
C ASP A 159 27.43 17.75 -0.29
N LEU A 160 27.47 18.24 0.94
CA LEU A 160 26.49 18.01 2.02
C LEU A 160 25.05 18.49 1.68
N ASN A 161 24.84 19.09 0.53
CA ASN A 161 23.53 19.44 0.02
C ASN A 161 22.84 18.27 -0.73
N GLY A 162 23.25 17.03 -0.51
CA GLY A 162 22.43 15.86 -0.81
C GLY A 162 21.97 15.71 -2.27
N SER A 163 22.70 16.26 -3.24
CA SER A 163 22.29 16.23 -4.64
C SER A 163 22.28 14.83 -5.27
N HIS A 164 22.88 13.84 -4.62
CA HIS A 164 22.93 12.47 -5.13
C HIS A 164 21.86 11.54 -4.52
N LYS A 165 21.51 11.74 -3.26
CA LYS A 165 20.34 11.11 -2.68
C LYS A 165 19.09 11.82 -3.24
N PHE A 166 18.11 11.10 -3.74
CA PHE A 166 16.92 11.59 -4.46
C PHE A 166 17.15 11.97 -5.94
N ASP A 167 18.32 11.68 -6.54
CA ASP A 167 18.48 11.82 -7.98
C ASP A 167 17.61 10.78 -8.71
N LEU A 168 17.05 11.19 -9.84
CA LEU A 168 16.22 10.35 -10.68
C LEU A 168 17.03 9.85 -11.88
N LEU A 169 17.05 8.54 -12.01
CA LEU A 169 17.72 7.85 -13.11
C LEU A 169 16.69 7.28 -14.06
N SER A 170 16.93 7.41 -15.35
CA SER A 170 16.24 6.63 -16.38
C SER A 170 16.69 5.17 -16.30
N GLU A 171 15.97 4.27 -16.98
CA GLU A 171 16.33 2.86 -17.04
C GLU A 171 17.72 2.66 -17.66
N ASP A 172 18.02 3.39 -18.74
CA ASP A 172 19.32 3.33 -19.40
C ASP A 172 20.48 3.81 -18.49
N GLU A 173 20.27 4.90 -17.75
CA GLU A 173 21.24 5.42 -16.78
C GLU A 173 21.47 4.46 -15.62
N TYR A 174 20.40 3.82 -15.14
CA TYR A 174 20.47 2.84 -14.07
C TYR A 174 21.26 1.59 -14.51
N LEU A 175 20.97 1.07 -15.69
CA LEU A 175 21.69 -0.08 -16.28
C LEU A 175 23.17 0.26 -16.54
N ASP A 176 23.47 1.46 -17.07
CA ASP A 176 24.86 1.90 -17.27
C ASP A 176 25.65 1.98 -15.96
N ILE A 177 25.00 2.40 -14.87
CA ILE A 177 25.62 2.38 -13.54
C ILE A 177 25.92 0.95 -13.08
N LEU A 178 24.94 0.04 -13.23
CA LEU A 178 25.11 -1.36 -12.80
C LEU A 178 26.21 -2.07 -13.58
N ASP A 179 26.29 -1.85 -14.88
CA ASP A 179 27.18 -2.59 -15.76
C ASP A 179 28.61 -2.01 -15.79
N ASN A 180 28.74 -0.69 -15.69
CA ASN A 180 30.00 -0.02 -16.02
C ASN A 180 30.61 0.80 -14.89
N LYS A 181 29.84 1.17 -13.84
CA LYS A 181 30.28 2.16 -12.84
C LYS A 181 30.33 1.65 -11.41
N LEU A 182 29.78 0.46 -11.15
CA LEU A 182 29.86 -0.13 -9.81
C LEU A 182 31.16 -0.92 -9.63
N PRO A 183 31.79 -0.84 -8.45
CA PRO A 183 32.94 -1.68 -8.12
C PRO A 183 32.49 -3.14 -8.04
N GLU A 184 33.43 -4.05 -8.36
CA GLU A 184 33.23 -5.48 -8.23
C GLU A 184 32.81 -5.86 -6.79
N GLY A 185 31.72 -6.59 -6.66
CA GLY A 185 31.25 -7.07 -5.36
C GLY A 185 30.21 -6.16 -4.68
N ASN A 186 29.73 -5.09 -5.32
CA ASN A 186 28.67 -4.24 -4.78
C ASN A 186 27.42 -5.05 -4.39
N ASP A 187 27.06 -6.09 -5.15
CA ASP A 187 25.91 -6.97 -4.88
C ASP A 187 26.07 -7.79 -3.59
N ARG A 188 27.31 -8.00 -3.14
CA ARG A 188 27.61 -8.78 -1.93
C ARG A 188 27.62 -7.94 -0.67
N LEU A 189 27.55 -6.61 -0.81
CA LEU A 189 27.48 -5.72 0.35
C LEU A 189 26.11 -5.83 1.00
N ASP A 190 26.08 -5.70 2.31
CA ASP A 190 24.85 -5.58 3.07
C ASP A 190 24.12 -4.27 2.70
N ASP A 191 22.78 -4.27 2.72
CA ASP A 191 21.99 -3.08 2.42
C ASP A 191 22.24 -1.93 3.42
N SER A 192 22.75 -2.23 4.60
CA SER A 192 23.17 -1.26 5.59
C SER A 192 24.56 -0.66 5.34
N ASP A 193 25.35 -1.22 4.41
CA ASP A 193 26.68 -0.70 4.11
C ASP A 193 26.57 0.59 3.27
N PRO A 194 27.08 1.72 3.76
CA PRO A 194 26.99 3.00 3.06
C PRO A 194 27.69 3.02 1.70
N LYS A 195 28.55 2.04 1.42
CA LYS A 195 29.24 1.89 0.13
C LYS A 195 28.38 1.22 -0.95
N LYS A 196 27.29 0.56 -0.56
CA LYS A 196 26.38 -0.09 -1.51
C LYS A 196 25.55 0.95 -2.26
N PHE A 197 25.52 0.84 -3.58
CA PHE A 197 24.59 1.62 -4.39
C PHE A 197 23.19 0.99 -4.34
N ILE A 198 22.17 1.78 -3.99
CA ILE A 198 20.80 1.35 -3.95
C ILE A 198 19.92 2.38 -4.66
N ALA A 199 19.27 1.98 -5.74
CA ALA A 199 18.23 2.75 -6.40
C ALA A 199 17.02 1.86 -6.64
N LYS A 200 15.82 2.37 -6.37
CA LYS A 200 14.56 1.65 -6.51
C LYS A 200 13.52 2.53 -7.20
N MET A 201 12.43 1.93 -7.59
CA MET A 201 11.24 2.64 -8.13
C MET A 201 9.98 2.19 -7.41
N GLY A 202 8.89 2.90 -7.65
CA GLY A 202 7.59 2.58 -7.07
C GLY A 202 7.45 2.96 -5.60
N ALA A 203 6.43 2.39 -4.96
CA ALA A 203 6.15 2.67 -3.56
C ALA A 203 7.18 2.07 -2.60
N GLU A 204 7.92 1.02 -2.98
CA GLU A 204 9.02 0.48 -2.18
C GLU A 204 10.12 1.51 -1.97
N ALA A 205 10.51 2.22 -3.04
CA ALA A 205 11.48 3.29 -2.93
C ALA A 205 11.03 4.40 -1.96
N VAL A 206 9.76 4.78 -2.07
CA VAL A 206 9.17 5.80 -1.17
C VAL A 206 9.13 5.30 0.27
N TYR A 207 8.83 4.02 0.49
CA TYR A 207 8.84 3.41 1.82
C TYR A 207 10.23 3.46 2.46
N ASP A 208 11.27 3.07 1.72
CA ASP A 208 12.64 3.08 2.21
C ASP A 208 13.11 4.50 2.52
N LEU A 209 12.80 5.45 1.64
CA LEU A 209 13.12 6.86 1.85
C LEU A 209 12.43 7.43 3.10
N LEU A 210 11.15 7.14 3.30
CA LEU A 210 10.40 7.60 4.49
C LEU A 210 10.91 6.92 5.77
N SER A 211 11.24 5.63 5.71
CA SER A 211 11.76 4.88 6.85
C SER A 211 13.13 5.38 7.31
N SER A 212 13.91 5.99 6.41
CA SER A 212 15.21 6.57 6.72
C SER A 212 15.16 7.94 7.39
N ILE A 213 13.95 8.56 7.52
CA ILE A 213 13.79 9.90 8.10
C ILE A 213 13.68 9.82 9.62
N ASP A 214 14.55 10.54 10.30
CA ASP A 214 14.39 10.87 11.72
C ASP A 214 13.53 12.14 11.84
N LEU A 215 12.28 11.96 12.29
CA LEU A 215 11.32 13.04 12.38
C LEU A 215 11.69 14.11 13.43
N ASP A 216 12.29 13.70 14.54
CA ASP A 216 12.66 14.63 15.62
C ASP A 216 13.83 15.52 15.17
N ARG A 217 14.83 14.92 14.53
CA ARG A 217 15.93 15.64 13.93
C ARG A 217 15.46 16.61 12.85
N LEU A 218 14.66 16.14 11.90
CA LEU A 218 14.11 16.98 10.82
C LEU A 218 13.29 18.15 11.38
N ALA A 219 12.47 17.91 12.39
CA ALA A 219 11.69 18.97 13.04
C ALA A 219 12.59 19.99 13.74
N GLY A 220 13.69 19.58 14.36
CA GLY A 220 14.72 20.45 14.92
C GLY A 220 15.36 21.35 13.86
N GLU A 221 15.89 20.74 12.81
CA GLU A 221 16.53 21.44 11.69
C GLU A 221 15.60 22.48 11.03
N LEU A 222 14.32 22.13 10.82
CA LEU A 222 13.34 23.03 10.23
C LEU A 222 13.00 24.21 11.17
N ARG A 223 12.94 24.00 12.48
CA ARG A 223 12.74 25.10 13.45
C ARG A 223 13.94 26.05 13.47
N ASP A 224 15.15 25.51 13.45
CA ASP A 224 16.37 26.31 13.44
C ASP A 224 16.47 27.15 12.16
N ARG A 225 16.20 26.58 10.99
CA ARG A 225 16.10 27.31 9.73
C ARG A 225 15.05 28.42 9.79
N ALA A 226 13.86 28.12 10.32
CA ALA A 226 12.78 29.09 10.44
C ALA A 226 13.16 30.30 11.37
N THR A 227 14.07 30.08 12.33
CA THR A 227 14.56 31.17 13.19
C THR A 227 15.65 32.03 12.53
N THR A 228 16.46 31.43 11.64
CA THR A 228 17.56 32.10 10.94
C THR A 228 17.11 32.81 9.67
N ASP A 229 16.02 32.33 9.03
CA ASP A 229 15.49 32.90 7.81
C ASP A 229 15.02 34.34 8.00
N SER A 230 15.22 35.18 6.97
CA SER A 230 14.70 36.54 6.97
C SER A 230 13.17 36.58 6.99
N SER A 231 12.59 37.67 7.46
CA SER A 231 11.13 37.84 7.57
C SER A 231 10.39 37.71 6.23
N GLN A 232 11.08 37.90 5.10
CA GLN A 232 10.52 37.73 3.76
C GLN A 232 10.46 36.26 3.34
N GLN A 233 11.34 35.38 3.85
CA GLN A 233 11.35 33.97 3.59
C GLN A 233 10.37 33.16 4.48
N ARG A 234 9.90 33.81 5.59
CA ARG A 234 8.94 33.23 6.54
C ARG A 234 7.48 33.30 6.09
N LYS A 235 7.18 34.01 5.03
CA LYS A 235 5.86 34.12 4.43
C LYS A 235 5.68 33.08 3.31
#